data_f921053dfe11742b1770bdb206800210
#
_entry.id   f921053dfe11742b1770bdb206800210
#
_cell.length_a   1.000
_cell.length_b   1.000
_cell.length_c   1.000
_cell.angle_alpha   90.00
_cell.angle_beta   90.00
_cell.angle_gamma   90.00
#
_symmetry.space_group_name_H-M   'P 1'
#
loop_
_entity.id
_entity.type
_entity.pdbx_description
1 polymer ?
#
loop_
_entity_poly.entity_id
_entity_poly.type
_entity_poly.pdbx_seq_one_letter_code
_entity_poly.pdbx_strand_id
1 'polypeptide(L)'
;MISNRIRQLRLARGLTLEQVATELGVTKASVSKWELGSTYPEHSRLDQLARVLGVAVAQLLTEPGASLVRSYPIVDYRKYDRVEHFMDRLRGPNVKTYPSPSPASGRAFFMRIDDSEQKNLWLTGIQSGSLLLFDPEQPYTTDDLIFAHDARGDCQLLFVKVTEGARYYQAFIGNKRMYDDGDYLVVLGVALESVHVRQMSHHLVVGTE
;
A
#
# COMPACT_ATOMS: atom_id res chain seq x y z
N MET A 1 3.10 9.45 6.33
CA MET A 1 3.59 10.86 6.28
C MET A 1 2.77 11.71 7.25
N ILE A 2 3.39 12.65 7.98
CA ILE A 2 2.74 13.53 8.96
C ILE A 2 1.49 14.25 8.39
N SER A 3 1.49 14.58 7.11
CA SER A 3 0.39 15.25 6.39
C SER A 3 -0.94 14.48 6.48
N ASN A 4 -0.91 13.21 6.12
CA ASN A 4 -2.08 12.32 6.23
C ASN A 4 -2.50 12.15 7.69
N ARG A 5 -1.54 12.12 8.60
CA ARG A 5 -1.82 11.96 10.03
C ARG A 5 -2.57 13.16 10.61
N ILE A 6 -2.14 14.37 10.26
CA ILE A 6 -2.84 15.61 10.66
C ILE A 6 -4.30 15.56 10.20
N ARG A 7 -4.52 15.22 8.92
CA ARG A 7 -5.87 15.13 8.35
C ARG A 7 -6.73 14.07 9.05
N GLN A 8 -6.20 12.87 9.26
CA GLN A 8 -6.92 11.78 9.93
C GLN A 8 -7.33 12.15 11.35
N LEU A 9 -6.40 12.71 12.14
CA LEU A 9 -6.67 13.11 13.52
C LEU A 9 -7.68 14.25 13.60
N ARG A 10 -7.59 15.23 12.68
CA ARG A 10 -8.58 16.30 12.59
C ARG A 10 -9.97 15.75 12.30
N LEU A 11 -10.10 14.88 11.29
CA LEU A 11 -11.39 14.28 10.93
C LEU A 11 -11.93 13.37 12.03
N ALA A 12 -11.10 12.60 12.69
CA ALA A 12 -11.51 11.76 13.83
C ALA A 12 -12.05 12.57 15.01
N ARG A 13 -11.63 13.83 15.13
CA ARG A 13 -12.18 14.77 16.12
C ARG A 13 -13.35 15.63 15.62
N GLY A 14 -13.76 15.44 14.38
CA GLY A 14 -14.83 16.23 13.77
C GLY A 14 -14.47 17.70 13.56
N LEU A 15 -13.17 18.06 13.59
CA LEU A 15 -12.71 19.45 13.46
C LEU A 15 -12.66 19.87 11.98
N THR A 16 -13.03 21.13 11.73
CA THR A 16 -12.81 21.78 10.42
C THR A 16 -11.38 22.32 10.31
N LEU A 17 -10.91 22.57 9.08
CA LEU A 17 -9.63 23.27 8.85
C LEU A 17 -9.58 24.63 9.53
N GLU A 18 -10.71 25.35 9.55
CA GLU A 18 -10.85 26.66 10.18
C GLU A 18 -10.67 26.60 11.69
N GLN A 19 -11.32 25.65 12.35
CA GLN A 19 -11.19 25.43 13.80
C GLN A 19 -9.74 25.14 14.20
N VAL A 20 -9.07 24.25 13.49
CA VAL A 20 -7.65 23.96 13.75
C VAL A 20 -6.78 25.20 13.52
N ALA A 21 -7.05 25.95 12.45
CA ALA A 21 -6.32 27.18 12.14
C ALA A 21 -6.47 28.25 13.24
N THR A 22 -7.69 28.45 13.71
CA THR A 22 -8.00 29.41 14.80
C THR A 22 -7.28 29.05 16.09
N GLU A 23 -7.34 27.78 16.50
CA GLU A 23 -6.66 27.29 17.71
C GLU A 23 -5.14 27.43 17.65
N LEU A 24 -4.56 27.34 16.46
CA LEU A 24 -3.13 27.45 16.23
C LEU A 24 -2.65 28.88 15.91
N GLY A 25 -3.56 29.83 15.74
CA GLY A 25 -3.22 31.19 15.30
C GLY A 25 -2.59 31.25 13.91
N VAL A 26 -3.03 30.37 12.99
CA VAL A 26 -2.55 30.30 11.60
C VAL A 26 -3.72 30.45 10.62
N THR A 27 -3.41 30.51 9.32
CA THR A 27 -4.47 30.57 8.30
C THR A 27 -4.98 29.16 7.97
N LYS A 28 -6.25 29.06 7.58
CA LYS A 28 -6.85 27.84 7.02
C LYS A 28 -6.00 27.26 5.88
N ALA A 29 -5.45 28.13 5.02
CA ALA A 29 -4.59 27.74 3.93
C ALA A 29 -3.31 27.05 4.41
N SER A 30 -2.75 27.48 5.55
CA SER A 30 -1.58 26.83 6.15
C SER A 30 -1.88 25.40 6.58
N VAL A 31 -2.99 25.20 7.30
CA VAL A 31 -3.43 23.86 7.72
C VAL A 31 -3.70 22.95 6.51
N SER A 32 -4.36 23.49 5.49
CA SER A 32 -4.62 22.76 4.24
C SER A 32 -3.32 22.33 3.55
N LYS A 33 -2.32 23.21 3.47
CA LYS A 33 -1.00 22.89 2.89
C LYS A 33 -0.26 21.81 3.69
N TRP A 34 -0.39 21.80 5.01
CA TRP A 34 0.17 20.74 5.86
C TRP A 34 -0.49 19.39 5.59
N GLU A 35 -1.83 19.35 5.45
CA GLU A 35 -2.56 18.13 5.15
C GLU A 35 -2.29 17.59 3.73
N LEU A 36 -1.99 18.48 2.79
CA LEU A 36 -1.61 18.13 1.42
C LEU A 36 -0.10 17.78 1.27
N GLY A 37 0.69 17.99 2.33
CA GLY A 37 2.14 17.74 2.28
C GLY A 37 2.94 18.77 1.49
N SER A 38 2.30 19.89 1.07
CA SER A 38 2.98 20.97 0.35
C SER A 38 3.91 21.78 1.24
N THR A 39 3.60 21.86 2.54
CA THR A 39 4.45 22.43 3.58
C THR A 39 4.30 21.63 4.87
N TYR A 40 5.19 21.86 5.84
CA TYR A 40 5.16 21.21 7.15
C TYR A 40 4.95 22.24 8.26
N PRO A 41 4.30 21.83 9.38
CA PRO A 41 4.26 22.69 10.58
C PRO A 41 5.69 22.92 11.11
N GLU A 42 5.96 24.11 11.56
CA GLU A 42 7.20 24.42 12.26
C GLU A 42 7.33 23.57 13.54
N HIS A 43 8.55 23.22 13.91
CA HIS A 43 8.82 22.37 15.08
C HIS A 43 8.23 22.94 16.36
N SER A 44 8.29 24.26 16.51
CA SER A 44 7.70 25.02 17.61
C SER A 44 6.18 24.91 17.74
N ARG A 45 5.49 24.51 16.66
CA ARG A 45 4.03 24.37 16.61
C ARG A 45 3.52 22.95 16.78
N LEU A 46 4.42 21.97 16.77
CA LEU A 46 4.02 20.55 16.86
C LEU A 46 3.34 20.23 18.19
N ASP A 47 3.79 20.81 19.29
CA ASP A 47 3.18 20.62 20.62
C ASP A 47 1.75 21.17 20.68
N GLN A 48 1.53 22.35 20.13
CA GLN A 48 0.22 22.96 20.09
C GLN A 48 -0.71 22.21 19.15
N LEU A 49 -0.22 21.81 17.96
CA LEU A 49 -0.98 21.00 17.00
C LEU A 49 -1.39 19.65 17.60
N ALA A 50 -0.47 18.97 18.28
CA ALA A 50 -0.75 17.70 18.94
C ALA A 50 -1.84 17.85 20.02
N ARG A 51 -1.81 18.93 20.82
CA ARG A 51 -2.85 19.24 21.82
C ARG A 51 -4.21 19.47 21.15
N VAL A 52 -4.27 20.28 20.10
CA VAL A 52 -5.52 20.55 19.35
C VAL A 52 -6.08 19.25 18.77
N LEU A 53 -5.22 18.39 18.25
CA LEU A 53 -5.60 17.09 17.72
C LEU A 53 -5.79 16.01 18.80
N GLY A 54 -5.47 16.30 20.09
CA GLY A 54 -5.67 15.44 21.26
C GLY A 54 -4.83 14.20 21.29
N VAL A 55 -3.60 14.32 20.86
CA VAL A 55 -2.60 13.24 20.84
C VAL A 55 -1.29 13.73 21.43
N ALA A 56 -0.41 12.82 21.82
CA ALA A 56 0.97 13.17 22.13
C ALA A 56 1.72 13.54 20.83
N VAL A 57 2.75 14.40 20.92
CA VAL A 57 3.58 14.77 19.76
C VAL A 57 4.18 13.54 19.07
N ALA A 58 4.62 12.56 19.87
CA ALA A 58 5.10 11.29 19.33
C ALA A 58 4.06 10.60 18.44
N GLN A 59 2.78 10.61 18.84
CA GLN A 59 1.68 10.03 18.06
C GLN A 59 1.32 10.85 16.82
N LEU A 60 1.58 12.17 16.84
CA LEU A 60 1.43 13.02 15.67
C LEU A 60 2.51 12.74 14.62
N LEU A 61 3.73 12.48 15.07
CA LEU A 61 4.90 12.20 14.23
C LEU A 61 4.97 10.74 13.77
N THR A 62 4.25 9.85 14.46
CA THR A 62 4.24 8.42 14.19
C THR A 62 3.00 8.06 13.37
N GLU A 63 3.15 7.32 12.30
CA GLU A 63 2.01 6.78 11.55
C GLU A 63 1.15 5.89 12.48
N PRO A 64 -0.20 5.89 12.37
CA PRO A 64 -1.05 4.97 13.11
C PRO A 64 -0.63 3.55 12.76
N GLY A 65 -0.10 2.84 13.71
CA GLY A 65 0.43 1.49 13.50
C GLY A 65 1.95 1.39 13.39
N ALA A 66 2.70 2.49 13.38
CA ALA A 66 4.17 2.46 13.39
C ALA A 66 4.78 1.79 14.65
N SER A 67 3.94 1.40 15.61
CA SER A 67 4.38 0.63 16.79
C SER A 67 4.18 -0.88 16.66
N LEU A 68 3.55 -1.36 15.59
CA LEU A 68 3.39 -2.78 15.34
C LEU A 68 3.84 -3.09 13.92
N VAL A 69 5.13 -3.35 13.76
CA VAL A 69 5.64 -4.06 12.58
C VAL A 69 4.90 -5.40 12.55
N ARG A 70 3.95 -5.53 11.66
CA ARG A 70 3.26 -6.80 11.44
C ARG A 70 4.00 -7.59 10.39
N SER A 71 4.02 -8.90 10.55
CA SER A 71 4.56 -9.80 9.53
C SER A 71 3.42 -10.37 8.71
N TYR A 72 3.53 -10.24 7.41
CA TYR A 72 2.55 -10.73 6.44
C TYR A 72 3.12 -11.90 5.64
N PRO A 73 2.30 -12.88 5.29
CA PRO A 73 2.74 -14.03 4.51
C PRO A 73 3.24 -13.60 3.11
N ILE A 74 4.25 -14.29 2.60
CA ILE A 74 4.79 -14.08 1.25
C ILE A 74 4.33 -15.21 0.35
N VAL A 75 3.77 -14.86 -0.81
CA VAL A 75 3.39 -15.79 -1.88
C VAL A 75 4.08 -15.39 -3.18
N ASP A 76 4.61 -16.34 -3.93
CA ASP A 76 5.17 -16.05 -5.24
C ASP A 76 4.04 -15.84 -6.26
N TYR A 77 4.13 -14.80 -7.06
CA TYR A 77 3.19 -14.56 -8.15
C TYR A 77 3.36 -15.61 -9.24
N ARG A 78 2.25 -16.14 -9.69
CA ARG A 78 2.16 -17.01 -10.86
C ARG A 78 1.03 -16.52 -11.75
N LYS A 79 1.36 -16.13 -12.97
CA LYS A 79 0.37 -15.65 -13.92
C LYS A 79 -0.60 -16.78 -14.27
N TYR A 80 -1.90 -16.47 -14.30
CA TYR A 80 -2.98 -17.41 -14.54
C TYR A 80 -3.02 -18.60 -13.57
N ASP A 81 -2.46 -18.41 -12.36
CA ASP A 81 -2.64 -19.38 -11.31
C ASP A 81 -4.11 -19.43 -10.88
N ARG A 82 -4.57 -20.61 -10.52
CA ARG A 82 -5.94 -20.78 -10.04
C ARG A 82 -6.06 -20.22 -8.63
N VAL A 83 -7.16 -19.56 -8.35
CA VAL A 83 -7.41 -18.94 -7.04
C VAL A 83 -7.31 -19.96 -5.89
N GLU A 84 -7.73 -21.20 -6.11
CA GLU A 84 -7.60 -22.29 -5.15
C GLU A 84 -6.13 -22.55 -4.80
N HIS A 85 -5.26 -22.69 -5.81
CA HIS A 85 -3.82 -22.91 -5.60
C HIS A 85 -3.14 -21.72 -4.92
N PHE A 86 -3.56 -20.50 -5.28
CA PHE A 86 -3.08 -19.30 -4.59
C PHE A 86 -3.46 -19.33 -3.11
N MET A 87 -4.73 -19.61 -2.79
CA MET A 87 -5.23 -19.67 -1.41
C MET A 87 -4.57 -20.77 -0.60
N ASP A 88 -4.29 -21.94 -1.21
CA ASP A 88 -3.57 -23.02 -0.55
C ASP A 88 -2.14 -22.63 -0.20
N ARG A 89 -1.44 -21.93 -1.11
CA ARG A 89 -0.09 -21.42 -0.82
C ARG A 89 -0.12 -20.37 0.27
N LEU A 90 -1.10 -19.47 0.27
CA LEU A 90 -1.23 -18.41 1.26
C LEU A 90 -1.48 -18.98 2.68
N ARG A 91 -2.17 -20.11 2.78
CA ARG A 91 -2.54 -20.77 4.05
C ARG A 91 -1.62 -21.92 4.44
N GLY A 92 -0.62 -22.21 3.64
CA GLY A 92 0.27 -23.34 3.85
C GLY A 92 1.05 -23.29 5.17
N PRO A 93 1.46 -24.43 5.72
CA PRO A 93 2.08 -24.51 7.06
C PRO A 93 3.47 -23.86 7.15
N ASN A 94 4.15 -23.66 6.03
CA ASN A 94 5.53 -23.13 5.98
C ASN A 94 5.62 -21.81 5.21
N VAL A 95 4.59 -20.98 5.26
CA VAL A 95 4.58 -19.68 4.57
C VAL A 95 5.59 -18.75 5.21
N LYS A 96 6.56 -18.29 4.45
CA LYS A 96 7.49 -17.24 4.89
C LYS A 96 6.72 -15.95 5.10
N THR A 97 7.18 -15.14 6.04
CA THR A 97 6.61 -13.83 6.32
C THR A 97 7.64 -12.74 6.13
N TYR A 98 7.16 -11.53 5.85
CA TYR A 98 7.98 -10.33 5.79
C TYR A 98 7.34 -9.22 6.63
N PRO A 99 8.15 -8.50 7.43
CA PRO A 99 7.66 -7.41 8.27
C PRO A 99 7.37 -6.16 7.42
N SER A 100 6.25 -5.50 7.70
CA SER A 100 5.94 -4.19 7.14
C SER A 100 5.40 -3.25 8.22
N PRO A 101 5.82 -1.97 8.21
CA PRO A 101 5.23 -0.93 9.02
C PRO A 101 3.92 -0.39 8.44
N SER A 102 3.56 -0.76 7.22
CA SER A 102 2.34 -0.26 6.56
C SER A 102 1.09 -0.72 7.30
N PRO A 103 0.13 0.18 7.53
CA PRO A 103 -1.13 -0.15 8.16
C PRO A 103 -2.01 -0.94 7.17
N ALA A 104 -1.86 -2.24 7.18
CA ALA A 104 -2.68 -3.15 6.40
C ALA A 104 -3.52 -4.05 7.32
N SER A 105 -4.60 -4.61 6.78
CA SER A 105 -5.49 -5.51 7.50
C SER A 105 -4.79 -6.80 7.94
N GLY A 106 -5.41 -7.56 8.84
CA GLY A 106 -4.91 -8.88 9.23
C GLY A 106 -4.94 -9.92 8.10
N ARG A 107 -5.55 -9.60 6.96
CA ARG A 107 -5.67 -10.46 5.78
C ARG A 107 -4.70 -10.08 4.66
N ALA A 108 -3.90 -9.04 4.85
CA ALA A 108 -2.90 -8.60 3.89
C ALA A 108 -1.80 -9.67 3.69
N PHE A 109 -1.20 -9.65 2.52
CA PHE A 109 -0.13 -10.57 2.14
C PHE A 109 0.86 -9.91 1.19
N PHE A 110 2.10 -10.35 1.23
CA PHE A 110 3.09 -9.99 0.23
C PHE A 110 3.06 -10.95 -0.95
N MET A 111 3.16 -10.38 -2.13
CA MET A 111 3.36 -11.13 -3.37
C MET A 111 4.74 -10.80 -3.92
N ARG A 112 5.55 -11.84 -4.15
CA ARG A 112 6.85 -11.70 -4.81
C ARG A 112 6.64 -11.70 -6.31
N ILE A 113 7.12 -10.66 -6.97
CA ILE A 113 7.09 -10.53 -8.42
C ILE A 113 8.44 -10.97 -8.97
N ASP A 114 8.45 -12.04 -9.74
CA ASP A 114 9.64 -12.54 -10.41
C ASP A 114 9.64 -12.17 -11.90
N ASP A 115 10.82 -11.87 -12.44
CA ASP A 115 11.03 -11.42 -13.82
C ASP A 115 10.93 -12.56 -14.85
N SER A 116 11.00 -13.81 -14.41
CA SER A 116 10.98 -14.96 -15.31
C SER A 116 9.74 -15.02 -16.22
N GLU A 117 8.65 -14.40 -15.81
CA GLU A 117 7.39 -14.33 -16.58
C GLU A 117 7.08 -12.92 -17.13
N GLN A 118 7.88 -11.88 -16.83
CA GLN A 118 7.49 -10.50 -17.05
C GLN A 118 8.62 -9.60 -17.56
N LYS A 119 9.00 -9.77 -18.81
CA LYS A 119 10.10 -9.04 -19.48
C LYS A 119 9.98 -7.49 -19.49
N ASN A 120 8.91 -6.91 -18.99
CA ASN A 120 8.63 -5.46 -19.03
C ASN A 120 8.31 -4.83 -17.66
N LEU A 121 8.71 -5.45 -16.57
CA LEU A 121 8.54 -4.93 -15.20
C LEU A 121 9.10 -3.52 -15.02
N TRP A 122 10.20 -3.20 -15.70
CA TRP A 122 10.84 -1.89 -15.65
C TRP A 122 9.91 -0.73 -16.07
N LEU A 123 8.92 -0.98 -16.93
CA LEU A 123 7.93 0.03 -17.32
C LEU A 123 7.00 0.46 -16.18
N THR A 124 6.88 -0.38 -15.14
CA THR A 124 6.03 -0.10 -13.98
C THR A 124 6.82 0.46 -12.79
N GLY A 125 8.15 0.57 -12.89
CA GLY A 125 9.03 0.95 -11.79
C GLY A 125 9.22 -0.14 -10.74
N ILE A 126 8.62 -1.32 -10.89
CA ILE A 126 8.76 -2.45 -9.99
C ILE A 126 9.93 -3.31 -10.47
N GLN A 127 10.87 -3.59 -9.57
CA GLN A 127 12.05 -4.40 -9.89
C GLN A 127 11.73 -5.89 -9.68
N SER A 128 12.39 -6.75 -10.46
CA SER A 128 12.32 -8.19 -10.26
C SER A 128 12.73 -8.59 -8.82
N GLY A 129 12.00 -9.51 -8.23
CA GLY A 129 12.20 -9.93 -6.84
C GLY A 129 11.59 -8.99 -5.80
N SER A 130 10.94 -7.89 -6.22
CA SER A 130 10.21 -7.02 -5.31
C SER A 130 9.04 -7.74 -4.64
N LEU A 131 8.77 -7.35 -3.40
CA LEU A 131 7.57 -7.73 -2.66
C LEU A 131 6.54 -6.61 -2.77
N LEU A 132 5.34 -6.93 -3.23
CA LEU A 132 4.19 -6.03 -3.22
C LEU A 132 3.25 -6.43 -2.09
N LEU A 133 2.91 -5.51 -1.20
CA LEU A 133 1.91 -5.73 -0.14
C LEU A 133 0.52 -5.50 -0.71
N PHE A 134 -0.32 -6.52 -0.67
CA PHE A 134 -1.73 -6.47 -1.06
C PHE A 134 -2.62 -6.56 0.16
N ASP A 135 -3.68 -5.74 0.20
CA ASP A 135 -4.69 -5.79 1.24
C ASP A 135 -6.09 -6.01 0.64
N PRO A 136 -6.77 -7.12 0.98
CA PRO A 136 -8.13 -7.41 0.51
C PRO A 136 -9.20 -6.45 1.03
N GLU A 137 -8.93 -5.72 2.12
CA GLU A 137 -9.91 -4.84 2.77
C GLU A 137 -9.79 -3.38 2.32
N GLN A 138 -8.83 -3.08 1.44
CA GLN A 138 -8.67 -1.73 0.89
C GLN A 138 -9.65 -1.47 -0.27
N PRO A 139 -10.32 -0.33 -0.28
CA PRO A 139 -11.02 0.14 -1.46
C PRO A 139 -10.01 0.52 -2.55
N TYR A 140 -10.38 0.34 -3.80
CA TYR A 140 -9.55 0.69 -4.94
C TYR A 140 -10.20 1.74 -5.84
N THR A 141 -9.37 2.50 -6.55
CA THR A 141 -9.74 3.58 -7.45
C THR A 141 -8.91 3.52 -8.73
N THR A 142 -9.05 4.53 -9.60
CA THR A 142 -8.27 4.65 -10.84
C THR A 142 -6.77 4.61 -10.55
N ASP A 143 -6.04 3.91 -11.42
CA ASP A 143 -4.59 3.70 -11.38
C ASP A 143 -4.08 2.78 -10.26
N ASP A 144 -4.96 2.27 -9.41
CA ASP A 144 -4.55 1.25 -8.44
C ASP A 144 -4.18 -0.06 -9.15
N LEU A 145 -3.16 -0.72 -8.61
CA LEU A 145 -2.81 -2.09 -8.98
C LEU A 145 -3.59 -3.04 -8.07
N ILE A 146 -4.35 -3.93 -8.68
CA ILE A 146 -5.11 -4.95 -7.97
C ILE A 146 -4.64 -6.35 -8.36
N PHE A 147 -4.78 -7.28 -7.42
CA PHE A 147 -4.70 -8.71 -7.67
C PHE A 147 -6.12 -9.27 -7.65
N ALA A 148 -6.54 -9.94 -8.71
CA ALA A 148 -7.91 -10.40 -8.88
C ALA A 148 -7.97 -11.71 -9.66
N HIS A 149 -9.11 -12.42 -9.57
CA HIS A 149 -9.39 -13.56 -10.43
C HIS A 149 -10.68 -13.35 -11.23
N ASP A 150 -10.73 -13.96 -12.41
CA ASP A 150 -11.90 -13.97 -13.27
C ASP A 150 -12.91 -15.07 -12.92
N ALA A 151 -14.00 -15.18 -13.70
CA ALA A 151 -15.02 -16.20 -13.52
C ALA A 151 -14.51 -17.65 -13.64
N ARG A 152 -13.36 -17.85 -14.28
CA ARG A 152 -12.69 -19.17 -14.38
C ARG A 152 -11.81 -19.46 -13.18
N GLY A 153 -11.58 -18.45 -12.31
CA GLY A 153 -10.68 -18.52 -11.18
C GLY A 153 -9.21 -18.26 -11.55
N ASP A 154 -8.93 -17.72 -12.74
CA ASP A 154 -7.56 -17.40 -13.17
C ASP A 154 -7.10 -16.08 -12.58
N CYS A 155 -6.03 -16.12 -11.78
CA CYS A 155 -5.50 -14.96 -11.06
C CYS A 155 -4.62 -14.08 -11.94
N GLN A 156 -4.79 -12.76 -11.82
CA GLN A 156 -4.07 -11.77 -12.61
C GLN A 156 -3.78 -10.49 -11.81
N LEU A 157 -2.72 -9.80 -12.21
CA LEU A 157 -2.41 -8.43 -11.77
C LEU A 157 -2.93 -7.44 -12.80
N LEU A 158 -3.76 -6.50 -12.35
CA LEU A 158 -4.48 -5.58 -13.22
C LEU A 158 -4.39 -4.14 -12.67
N PHE A 159 -4.25 -3.17 -13.57
CA PHE A 159 -4.51 -1.77 -13.25
C PHE A 159 -5.98 -1.43 -13.44
N VAL A 160 -6.55 -0.72 -12.49
CA VAL A 160 -7.88 -0.13 -12.62
C VAL A 160 -7.74 1.14 -13.46
N LYS A 161 -8.51 1.26 -14.53
CA LYS A 161 -8.55 2.43 -15.41
C LYS A 161 -9.98 2.94 -15.56
N VAL A 162 -10.11 4.26 -15.66
CA VAL A 162 -11.40 4.90 -15.96
C VAL A 162 -11.21 5.85 -17.13
N THR A 163 -12.01 5.68 -18.17
CA THR A 163 -12.02 6.55 -19.35
C THR A 163 -13.47 6.85 -19.72
N GLU A 164 -13.79 8.13 -19.88
CA GLU A 164 -15.14 8.59 -20.24
C GLU A 164 -16.26 8.06 -19.31
N GLY A 165 -15.92 7.90 -18.03
CA GLY A 165 -16.84 7.39 -17.01
C GLY A 165 -17.01 5.86 -16.99
N ALA A 166 -16.42 5.13 -17.92
CA ALA A 166 -16.42 3.67 -17.92
C ALA A 166 -15.15 3.13 -17.24
N ARG A 167 -15.31 2.14 -16.38
CA ARG A 167 -14.20 1.43 -15.74
C ARG A 167 -13.80 0.23 -16.60
N TYR A 168 -12.49 0.00 -16.72
CA TYR A 168 -11.93 -1.21 -17.30
C TYR A 168 -10.66 -1.61 -16.57
N TYR A 169 -10.20 -2.82 -16.80
CA TYR A 169 -9.04 -3.40 -16.14
C TYR A 169 -7.99 -3.75 -17.18
N GLN A 170 -6.81 -3.22 -16.99
CA GLN A 170 -5.68 -3.35 -17.90
C GLN A 170 -4.65 -4.29 -17.32
N ALA A 171 -4.10 -5.19 -18.14
CA ALA A 171 -3.02 -6.06 -17.70
C ALA A 171 -1.85 -5.25 -17.10
N PHE A 172 -1.33 -5.69 -15.96
CA PHE A 172 -0.17 -5.11 -15.29
C PHE A 172 1.02 -4.95 -16.23
N ILE A 173 1.16 -5.89 -17.17
CA ILE A 173 2.17 -5.82 -18.22
C ILE A 173 1.52 -5.76 -19.59
N GLY A 174 1.92 -4.73 -20.35
CA GLY A 174 1.34 -4.40 -21.63
C GLY A 174 0.14 -3.47 -21.52
N ASN A 175 -0.36 -3.01 -22.68
CA ASN A 175 -1.46 -2.06 -22.75
C ASN A 175 -2.80 -2.74 -23.13
N LYS A 176 -2.88 -4.05 -22.93
CA LYS A 176 -4.08 -4.80 -23.30
C LYS A 176 -5.17 -4.59 -22.25
N ARG A 177 -6.35 -4.14 -22.69
CA ARG A 177 -7.57 -4.20 -21.90
C ARG A 177 -7.94 -5.66 -21.69
N MET A 178 -8.20 -6.07 -20.46
CA MET A 178 -8.50 -7.46 -20.11
C MET A 178 -9.98 -7.66 -19.82
N TYR A 179 -10.58 -6.72 -19.06
CA TYR A 179 -11.95 -6.80 -18.58
C TYR A 179 -12.60 -5.44 -18.65
N ASP A 180 -13.91 -5.41 -18.82
CA ASP A 180 -14.76 -4.23 -18.77
C ASP A 180 -15.53 -4.16 -17.45
N ASP A 181 -16.10 -2.99 -17.16
CA ASP A 181 -17.03 -2.85 -16.05
C ASP A 181 -18.28 -3.70 -16.34
N GLY A 182 -18.57 -4.65 -15.46
CA GLY A 182 -19.62 -5.66 -15.68
C GLY A 182 -19.10 -7.07 -15.94
N ASP A 183 -17.83 -7.24 -16.29
CA ASP A 183 -17.21 -8.56 -16.28
C ASP A 183 -17.08 -9.08 -14.85
N TYR A 184 -17.24 -10.38 -14.68
CA TYR A 184 -17.06 -11.00 -13.37
C TYR A 184 -15.59 -10.97 -12.98
N LEU A 185 -15.27 -10.17 -11.97
CA LEU A 185 -13.94 -10.04 -11.42
C LEU A 185 -14.00 -9.96 -9.89
N VAL A 186 -13.29 -10.83 -9.21
CA VAL A 186 -13.17 -10.81 -7.74
C VAL A 186 -11.80 -10.28 -7.35
N VAL A 187 -11.76 -9.13 -6.67
CA VAL A 187 -10.53 -8.53 -6.19
C VAL A 187 -10.08 -9.26 -4.93
N LEU A 188 -8.85 -9.78 -4.95
CA LEU A 188 -8.19 -10.48 -3.86
C LEU A 188 -7.32 -9.56 -3.01
N GLY A 189 -6.97 -8.39 -3.52
CA GLY A 189 -6.23 -7.37 -2.79
C GLY A 189 -5.83 -6.20 -3.66
N VAL A 190 -5.58 -5.07 -3.00
CA VAL A 190 -5.10 -3.80 -3.59
C VAL A 190 -3.67 -3.59 -3.15
N ALA A 191 -2.78 -3.24 -4.07
CA ALA A 191 -1.38 -2.98 -3.76
C ALA A 191 -1.22 -1.69 -2.95
N LEU A 192 -0.54 -1.77 -1.81
CA LEU A 192 -0.29 -0.67 -0.89
C LEU A 192 1.14 -0.14 -0.99
N GLU A 193 2.10 -1.04 -1.11
CA GLU A 193 3.51 -0.69 -1.15
C GLU A 193 4.33 -1.69 -1.96
N SER A 194 5.49 -1.26 -2.42
CA SER A 194 6.51 -2.10 -3.05
C SER A 194 7.80 -2.02 -2.24
N VAL A 195 8.34 -3.19 -1.89
CA VAL A 195 9.61 -3.31 -1.16
C VAL A 195 10.61 -4.07 -2.00
N HIS A 196 11.76 -3.45 -2.30
CA HIS A 196 12.85 -4.13 -2.96
C HIS A 196 13.76 -4.77 -1.92
N VAL A 197 13.75 -6.11 -1.85
CA VAL A 197 14.60 -6.87 -0.95
C VAL A 197 15.93 -7.14 -1.65
N ARG A 198 16.98 -6.39 -1.30
CA ARG A 198 18.34 -6.74 -1.73
C ARG A 198 18.71 -8.07 -1.09
N GLN A 199 18.98 -9.09 -1.91
CA GLN A 199 19.65 -10.30 -1.41
C GLN A 199 21.06 -9.87 -0.97
N MET A 200 21.29 -9.81 0.33
CA MET A 200 22.65 -9.80 0.87
C MET A 200 23.25 -11.16 0.58
N SER A 201 24.14 -11.24 -0.39
CA SER A 201 25.01 -12.40 -0.58
C SER A 201 25.81 -12.55 0.71
N HIS A 202 25.48 -13.55 1.52
CA HIS A 202 26.30 -13.97 2.64
C HIS A 202 27.60 -14.58 2.08
N HIS A 203 28.59 -13.77 1.80
CA HIS A 203 29.97 -14.22 1.87
C HIS A 203 30.35 -14.30 3.36
N LEU A 204 30.05 -15.41 3.98
CA LEU A 204 30.75 -15.86 5.17
C LEU A 204 32.21 -16.08 4.75
N VAL A 205 33.07 -15.09 5.06
CA VAL A 205 34.50 -15.33 5.13
C VAL A 205 34.71 -16.20 6.37
N VAL A 206 34.84 -17.49 6.15
CA VAL A 206 35.40 -18.40 7.15
C VAL A 206 36.89 -18.07 7.21
N GLY A 207 37.28 -17.27 8.20
CA GLY A 207 38.66 -17.11 8.57
C GLY A 207 39.14 -18.42 9.17
N THR A 208 40.01 -19.08 8.45
CA THR A 208 40.91 -20.12 9.03
C THR A 208 42.03 -19.42 9.78
N GLU A 209 42.11 -19.64 11.05
CA GLU A 209 43.33 -19.87 11.86
C GLU A 209 42.97 -20.78 13.03
#